data_4bf0ea2203478691e66c3fdcb1f5c085
#
_entry.id   4bf0ea2203478691e66c3fdcb1f5c085
#
_cell.length_a   1.000
_cell.length_b   1.000
_cell.length_c   1.000
_cell.angle_alpha   90.00
_cell.angle_beta   90.00
_cell.angle_gamma   90.00
#
_symmetry.space_group_name_H-M   'P 1'
#
loop_
_entity.id
_entity.type
_entity.pdbx_description
1 polymer ?
#
loop_
_entity_poly.entity_id
_entity_poly.type
_entity_poly.pdbx_seq_one_letter_code
_entity_poly.pdbx_strand_id
1 'polypeptide(L)'
;MGLRDTLSTEENYKDGLISNREALLYFQEKLRKLQSDLESGIENYKKPTIEVYKSTLATILSYQRDILLATYSSGASLSAFKEEYISFVSFLIPIWRKEWGYEQMLWALSIGILLNIDEETFNQLVDLVKKDNPEDCLIDYLIQARHPEWEIRLNYNFPRPYGFTRKIIEEDNSEQALKLLKEYLTKKWYQGNRDAAWYDLHQQNVKNHVGYWSFESAAICKIKGLDYKQLEGFPYFPYDLVADGETEE
;
A
#
# COMPACT_ATOMS: atom_id res chain seq x y z
N MET A 1 4.50 13.68 17.75
CA MET A 1 3.22 13.73 17.03
C MET A 1 2.26 12.72 17.67
N GLY A 2 0.95 12.96 17.62
CA GLY A 2 -0.04 11.99 18.13
C GLY A 2 -0.28 10.85 17.13
N LEU A 3 -1.02 9.82 17.57
CA LEU A 3 -1.46 8.75 16.69
C LEU A 3 -2.27 9.30 15.50
N ARG A 4 -2.04 8.77 14.29
CA ARG A 4 -2.90 9.04 13.11
C ARG A 4 -4.11 8.11 13.07
N ASP A 5 -3.95 6.87 13.55
CA ASP A 5 -5.05 5.94 13.73
C ASP A 5 -5.35 5.76 15.22
N THR A 6 -6.58 6.08 15.63
CA THR A 6 -7.06 6.04 17.02
C THR A 6 -7.84 4.77 17.35
N LEU A 7 -7.93 3.79 16.42
CA LEU A 7 -8.57 2.50 16.65
C LEU A 7 -7.71 1.55 17.49
N SER A 8 -6.46 1.92 17.75
CA SER A 8 -5.55 1.21 18.64
C SER A 8 -4.82 2.18 19.57
N THR A 9 -3.91 1.69 20.39
CA THR A 9 -3.14 2.48 21.36
C THR A 9 -1.68 2.64 20.92
N GLU A 10 -1.00 3.65 21.42
CA GLU A 10 0.43 3.86 21.21
C GLU A 10 1.25 2.63 21.66
N GLU A 11 0.88 2.01 22.79
CA GLU A 11 1.51 0.80 23.30
C GLU A 11 1.35 -0.38 22.32
N ASN A 12 0.13 -0.60 21.80
CA ASN A 12 -0.10 -1.68 20.83
C ASN A 12 0.70 -1.47 19.54
N TYR A 13 0.76 -0.25 18.99
CA TYR A 13 1.58 0.04 17.82
C TYR A 13 3.06 -0.18 18.08
N LYS A 14 3.56 0.26 19.23
CA LYS A 14 4.96 0.06 19.63
C LYS A 14 5.31 -1.43 19.75
N ASP A 15 4.49 -2.19 20.48
CA ASP A 15 4.71 -3.63 20.67
C ASP A 15 4.60 -4.39 19.34
N GLY A 16 3.63 -4.03 18.50
CA GLY A 16 3.46 -4.59 17.16
C GLY A 16 4.66 -4.31 16.26
N LEU A 17 5.18 -3.08 16.26
CA LEU A 17 6.38 -2.73 15.50
C LEU A 17 7.61 -3.50 15.98
N ILE A 18 7.82 -3.66 17.29
CA ILE A 18 8.93 -4.46 17.83
C ILE A 18 8.79 -5.92 17.38
N SER A 19 7.64 -6.52 17.60
CA SER A 19 7.39 -7.93 17.25
C SER A 19 7.54 -8.20 15.74
N ASN A 20 6.98 -7.33 14.89
CA ASN A 20 7.09 -7.47 13.44
C ASN A 20 8.52 -7.29 12.93
N ARG A 21 9.30 -6.38 13.53
CA ARG A 21 10.72 -6.21 13.17
C ARG A 21 11.58 -7.40 13.61
N GLU A 22 11.35 -7.98 14.77
CA GLU A 22 12.03 -9.20 15.22
C GLU A 22 11.73 -10.37 14.27
N ALA A 23 10.46 -10.56 13.91
CA ALA A 23 10.06 -11.56 12.94
C ALA A 23 10.68 -11.32 11.57
N LEU A 24 10.69 -10.07 11.10
CA LEU A 24 11.30 -9.68 9.84
C LEU A 24 12.79 -10.05 9.79
N LEU A 25 13.55 -9.72 10.84
CA LEU A 25 14.98 -10.07 10.95
C LEU A 25 15.20 -11.58 10.89
N TYR A 26 14.39 -12.36 11.62
CA TYR A 26 14.46 -13.84 11.60
C TYR A 26 14.24 -14.38 10.17
N PHE A 27 13.21 -13.90 9.48
CA PHE A 27 12.91 -14.39 8.12
C PHE A 27 13.92 -13.89 7.09
N GLN A 28 14.51 -12.71 7.25
CA GLN A 28 15.60 -12.23 6.39
C GLN A 28 16.87 -13.10 6.54
N GLU A 29 17.20 -13.55 7.76
CA GLU A 29 18.31 -14.49 7.97
C GLU A 29 18.03 -15.84 7.33
N LYS A 30 16.79 -16.36 7.52
CA LYS A 30 16.34 -17.56 6.84
C LYS A 30 16.42 -17.45 5.32
N LEU A 31 16.04 -16.29 4.77
CA LEU A 31 16.11 -16.04 3.32
C LEU A 31 17.54 -16.11 2.80
N ARG A 32 18.49 -15.49 3.51
CA ARG A 32 19.92 -15.54 3.15
C ARG A 32 20.44 -16.98 3.11
N LYS A 33 20.06 -17.81 4.09
CA LYS A 33 20.40 -19.23 4.10
C LYS A 33 19.80 -19.97 2.89
N LEU A 34 18.52 -19.76 2.61
CA LEU A 34 17.84 -20.37 1.46
C LEU A 34 18.47 -19.98 0.14
N GLN A 35 18.93 -18.73 0.00
CA GLN A 35 19.66 -18.27 -1.18
C GLN A 35 20.98 -19.04 -1.34
N SER A 36 21.75 -19.18 -0.27
CA SER A 36 23.00 -19.97 -0.27
C SER A 36 22.73 -21.45 -0.60
N ASP A 37 21.65 -22.03 -0.07
CA ASP A 37 21.25 -23.40 -0.38
C ASP A 37 20.90 -23.57 -1.87
N LEU A 38 20.18 -22.61 -2.48
CA LEU A 38 19.87 -22.60 -3.92
C LEU A 38 21.12 -22.52 -4.78
N GLU A 39 22.06 -21.61 -4.45
CA GLU A 39 23.32 -21.44 -5.16
C GLU A 39 24.20 -22.69 -5.09
N SER A 40 24.10 -23.45 -4.00
CA SER A 40 24.82 -24.72 -3.75
C SER A 40 24.08 -25.96 -4.23
N GLY A 41 22.88 -25.84 -4.79
CA GLY A 41 22.05 -26.98 -5.20
C GLY A 41 21.54 -27.86 -4.05
N ILE A 42 21.44 -27.31 -2.85
CA ILE A 42 21.01 -28.02 -1.64
C ILE A 42 19.49 -28.09 -1.55
N GLU A 43 18.92 -29.30 -1.45
CA GLU A 43 17.49 -29.60 -1.34
C GLU A 43 17.16 -30.29 0.00
N ASN A 44 17.30 -29.54 1.12
CA ASN A 44 17.12 -30.06 2.46
C ASN A 44 15.71 -29.91 3.04
N TYR A 45 14.75 -29.47 2.23
CA TYR A 45 13.39 -29.17 2.68
C TYR A 45 12.38 -30.19 2.15
N LYS A 46 11.22 -30.30 2.81
CA LYS A 46 10.10 -31.14 2.33
C LYS A 46 9.53 -30.67 0.97
N LYS A 47 9.74 -29.43 0.62
CA LYS A 47 9.40 -28.80 -0.67
C LYS A 47 10.67 -28.37 -1.38
N PRO A 48 10.64 -28.20 -2.70
CA PRO A 48 11.78 -27.61 -3.42
C PRO A 48 12.26 -26.32 -2.75
N THR A 49 13.58 -26.17 -2.62
CA THR A 49 14.20 -25.00 -1.93
C THR A 49 13.70 -23.68 -2.53
N ILE A 50 13.50 -23.61 -3.84
CA ILE A 50 12.96 -22.43 -4.52
C ILE A 50 11.53 -22.07 -4.08
N GLU A 51 10.68 -23.05 -3.77
CA GLU A 51 9.32 -22.79 -3.26
C GLU A 51 9.38 -22.26 -1.81
N VAL A 52 10.27 -22.82 -1.00
CA VAL A 52 10.49 -22.35 0.37
C VAL A 52 11.04 -20.91 0.35
N TYR A 53 11.96 -20.62 -0.56
CA TYR A 53 12.49 -19.27 -0.78
C TYR A 53 11.38 -18.26 -1.13
N LYS A 54 10.54 -18.57 -2.14
CA LYS A 54 9.42 -17.71 -2.54
C LYS A 54 8.41 -17.49 -1.42
N SER A 55 8.06 -18.55 -0.67
CA SER A 55 7.15 -18.43 0.46
C SER A 55 7.74 -17.61 1.61
N THR A 56 9.05 -17.69 1.83
CA THR A 56 9.76 -16.87 2.81
C THR A 56 9.77 -15.39 2.41
N LEU A 57 9.99 -15.07 1.13
CA LEU A 57 9.86 -13.71 0.60
C LEU A 57 8.43 -13.14 0.81
N ALA A 58 7.40 -13.93 0.53
CA ALA A 58 6.01 -13.51 0.76
C ALA A 58 5.73 -13.23 2.25
N THR A 59 6.32 -14.02 3.15
CA THR A 59 6.25 -13.78 4.60
C THR A 59 6.95 -12.48 4.99
N ILE A 60 8.14 -12.23 4.47
CA ILE A 60 8.89 -10.97 4.67
C ILE A 60 8.07 -9.78 4.20
N LEU A 61 7.50 -9.85 3.00
CA LEU A 61 6.65 -8.79 2.45
C LEU A 61 5.44 -8.50 3.36
N SER A 62 4.83 -9.54 3.95
CA SER A 62 3.71 -9.37 4.89
C SER A 62 4.13 -8.61 6.15
N TYR A 63 5.24 -8.98 6.79
CA TYR A 63 5.75 -8.24 7.95
C TYR A 63 6.17 -6.82 7.60
N GLN A 64 6.82 -6.62 6.45
CA GLN A 64 7.22 -5.28 6.02
C GLN A 64 6.01 -4.38 5.72
N ARG A 65 4.93 -4.94 5.14
CA ARG A 65 3.66 -4.24 4.96
C ARG A 65 3.07 -3.81 6.31
N ASP A 66 3.05 -4.70 7.29
CA ASP A 66 2.48 -4.40 8.61
C ASP A 66 3.32 -3.35 9.35
N ILE A 67 4.65 -3.39 9.20
CA ILE A 67 5.56 -2.36 9.71
C ILE A 67 5.28 -1.01 9.04
N LEU A 68 5.15 -0.98 7.70
CA LEU A 68 4.82 0.23 6.94
C LEU A 68 3.54 0.88 7.46
N LEU A 69 2.45 0.12 7.56
CA LEU A 69 1.16 0.62 8.00
C LEU A 69 1.18 1.08 9.47
N ALA A 70 1.79 0.29 10.37
CA ALA A 70 1.91 0.63 11.77
C ALA A 70 2.81 1.87 11.99
N THR A 71 3.87 2.04 11.20
CA THR A 71 4.72 3.23 11.22
C THR A 71 3.92 4.49 10.88
N TYR A 72 3.07 4.44 9.84
CA TYR A 72 2.20 5.56 9.53
C TYR A 72 1.18 5.80 10.65
N SER A 73 0.48 4.76 11.09
CA SER A 73 -0.60 4.81 12.08
C SER A 73 -0.14 5.32 13.45
N SER A 74 1.08 4.96 13.86
CA SER A 74 1.68 5.41 15.14
C SER A 74 2.06 6.89 15.18
N GLY A 75 1.93 7.63 14.07
CA GLY A 75 2.32 9.04 14.01
C GLY A 75 3.82 9.26 13.82
N ALA A 76 4.58 8.26 13.36
CA ALA A 76 5.99 8.44 13.02
C ALA A 76 6.20 9.50 11.92
N SER A 77 7.41 10.03 11.78
CA SER A 77 7.72 11.02 10.74
C SER A 77 7.50 10.46 9.34
N LEU A 78 7.19 11.32 8.38
CA LEU A 78 7.04 10.89 6.99
C LEU A 78 8.36 10.40 6.39
N SER A 79 9.50 10.87 6.89
CA SER A 79 10.82 10.31 6.53
C SER A 79 10.93 8.84 6.95
N ALA A 80 10.57 8.50 8.20
CA ALA A 80 10.57 7.11 8.66
C ALA A 80 9.57 6.24 7.86
N PHE A 81 8.40 6.78 7.53
CA PHE A 81 7.43 6.11 6.67
C PHE A 81 8.00 5.85 5.26
N LYS A 82 8.71 6.83 4.68
CA LYS A 82 9.36 6.70 3.36
C LYS A 82 10.44 5.60 3.36
N GLU A 83 11.23 5.48 4.42
CA GLU A 83 12.21 4.40 4.58
C GLU A 83 11.54 3.01 4.58
N GLU A 84 10.44 2.86 5.33
CA GLU A 84 9.67 1.61 5.36
C GLU A 84 9.00 1.33 4.00
N TYR A 85 8.57 2.37 3.30
CA TYR A 85 8.01 2.22 1.95
C TYR A 85 9.06 1.72 0.94
N ILE A 86 10.25 2.26 0.94
CA ILE A 86 11.34 1.78 0.07
C ILE A 86 11.66 0.31 0.37
N SER A 87 11.71 -0.06 1.64
CA SER A 87 11.89 -1.45 2.06
C SER A 87 10.73 -2.34 1.57
N PHE A 88 9.49 -1.88 1.68
CA PHE A 88 8.31 -2.59 1.20
C PHE A 88 8.37 -2.84 -0.31
N VAL A 89 8.70 -1.82 -1.10
CA VAL A 89 8.85 -1.94 -2.57
C VAL A 89 9.96 -2.92 -2.94
N SER A 90 11.10 -2.88 -2.24
CA SER A 90 12.23 -3.77 -2.50
C SER A 90 11.87 -5.26 -2.33
N PHE A 91 11.00 -5.60 -1.37
CA PHE A 91 10.50 -6.97 -1.18
C PHE A 91 9.31 -7.31 -2.09
N LEU A 92 8.55 -6.32 -2.56
CA LEU A 92 7.45 -6.52 -3.48
C LEU A 92 7.92 -6.89 -4.88
N ILE A 93 8.91 -6.16 -5.42
CA ILE A 93 9.37 -6.29 -6.80
C ILE A 93 9.69 -7.74 -7.21
N PRO A 94 10.48 -8.52 -6.45
CA PRO A 94 10.89 -9.86 -6.89
C PRO A 94 9.77 -10.89 -6.92
N ILE A 95 8.65 -10.65 -6.23
CA ILE A 95 7.62 -11.66 -6.04
C ILE A 95 6.23 -11.25 -6.50
N TRP A 96 6.02 -9.96 -6.81
CA TRP A 96 4.70 -9.49 -7.18
C TRP A 96 4.13 -10.25 -8.39
N ARG A 97 2.83 -10.57 -8.30
CA ARG A 97 2.00 -11.13 -9.37
C ARG A 97 0.59 -10.60 -9.24
N LYS A 98 -0.08 -10.36 -10.37
CA LYS A 98 -1.45 -9.83 -10.40
C LYS A 98 -2.49 -10.71 -9.70
N GLU A 99 -2.25 -12.02 -9.64
CA GLU A 99 -3.22 -12.98 -9.09
C GLU A 99 -3.43 -12.84 -7.58
N TRP A 100 -2.46 -12.26 -6.85
CA TRP A 100 -2.54 -12.15 -5.38
C TRP A 100 -2.02 -10.81 -4.82
N GLY A 101 -1.39 -10.01 -5.64
CA GLY A 101 -0.69 -8.78 -5.22
C GLY A 101 -1.41 -7.48 -5.57
N TYR A 102 -2.71 -7.51 -5.87
CA TYR A 102 -3.44 -6.32 -6.31
C TYR A 102 -3.33 -5.14 -5.32
N GLU A 103 -3.70 -5.38 -4.06
CA GLU A 103 -3.70 -4.34 -3.02
C GLU A 103 -2.28 -3.81 -2.75
N GLN A 104 -1.28 -4.70 -2.76
CA GLN A 104 0.12 -4.32 -2.58
C GLN A 104 0.62 -3.40 -3.71
N MET A 105 0.26 -3.68 -4.96
CA MET A 105 0.61 -2.80 -6.09
C MET A 105 -0.16 -1.47 -6.03
N LEU A 106 -1.44 -1.53 -5.69
CA LEU A 106 -2.25 -0.33 -5.51
C LEU A 106 -1.64 0.60 -4.46
N TRP A 107 -1.19 0.06 -3.33
CA TRP A 107 -0.50 0.83 -2.29
C TRP A 107 0.88 1.31 -2.74
N ALA A 108 1.67 0.45 -3.41
CA ALA A 108 2.99 0.82 -3.90
C ALA A 108 2.92 2.03 -4.84
N LEU A 109 2.02 2.01 -5.82
CA LEU A 109 1.82 3.13 -6.75
C LEU A 109 1.26 4.37 -6.05
N SER A 110 0.23 4.20 -5.21
CA SER A 110 -0.42 5.32 -4.51
C SER A 110 0.54 6.04 -3.57
N ILE A 111 1.24 5.29 -2.70
CA ILE A 111 2.22 5.85 -1.77
C ILE A 111 3.40 6.44 -2.54
N GLY A 112 3.83 5.80 -3.63
CA GLY A 112 4.88 6.30 -4.50
C GLY A 112 4.58 7.68 -5.09
N ILE A 113 3.32 7.92 -5.50
CA ILE A 113 2.84 9.23 -5.96
C ILE A 113 2.82 10.23 -4.80
N LEU A 114 2.32 9.81 -3.63
CA LEU A 114 2.19 10.67 -2.45
C LEU A 114 3.56 11.15 -1.95
N LEU A 115 4.54 10.25 -1.89
CA LEU A 115 5.91 10.51 -1.44
C LEU A 115 6.83 11.10 -2.53
N ASN A 116 6.30 11.31 -3.73
CA ASN A 116 7.09 11.77 -4.89
C ASN A 116 8.41 11.00 -5.04
N ILE A 117 8.32 9.65 -5.05
CA ILE A 117 9.52 8.81 -5.18
C ILE A 117 10.24 9.01 -6.51
N ASP A 118 11.51 8.63 -6.57
CA ASP A 118 12.32 8.73 -7.78
C ASP A 118 11.73 7.92 -8.95
N GLU A 119 12.04 8.36 -10.17
CA GLU A 119 11.53 7.75 -11.40
C GLU A 119 12.01 6.31 -11.59
N GLU A 120 13.22 5.97 -11.15
CA GLU A 120 13.77 4.62 -11.29
C GLU A 120 12.92 3.62 -10.51
N THR A 121 12.66 3.91 -9.23
CA THR A 121 11.83 3.06 -8.36
C THR A 121 10.40 2.97 -8.88
N PHE A 122 9.80 4.09 -9.33
CA PHE A 122 8.45 4.07 -9.88
C PHE A 122 8.38 3.24 -11.18
N ASN A 123 9.34 3.38 -12.07
CA ASN A 123 9.42 2.62 -13.33
C ASN A 123 9.54 1.11 -13.10
N GLN A 124 10.24 0.67 -12.05
CA GLN A 124 10.26 -0.75 -11.70
C GLN A 124 8.87 -1.31 -11.37
N LEU A 125 8.02 -0.54 -10.68
CA LEU A 125 6.62 -0.93 -10.43
C LEU A 125 5.81 -0.95 -11.74
N VAL A 126 5.98 0.07 -12.58
CA VAL A 126 5.31 0.15 -13.90
C VAL A 126 5.69 -1.03 -14.78
N ASP A 127 6.95 -1.42 -14.83
CA ASP A 127 7.44 -2.57 -15.60
C ASP A 127 6.83 -3.90 -15.12
N LEU A 128 6.60 -4.06 -13.82
CA LEU A 128 5.87 -5.21 -13.29
C LEU A 128 4.42 -5.23 -13.78
N VAL A 129 3.73 -4.09 -13.69
CA VAL A 129 2.36 -3.96 -14.18
C VAL A 129 2.29 -4.21 -15.68
N LYS A 130 3.23 -3.68 -16.46
CA LYS A 130 3.33 -3.89 -17.91
C LYS A 130 3.53 -5.36 -18.26
N LYS A 131 4.38 -6.06 -17.50
CA LYS A 131 4.68 -7.48 -17.71
C LYS A 131 3.50 -8.40 -17.41
N ASP A 132 2.85 -8.21 -16.25
CA ASP A 132 1.77 -9.10 -15.79
C ASP A 132 0.38 -8.65 -16.28
N ASN A 133 0.26 -7.39 -16.74
CA ASN A 133 -0.92 -6.81 -17.36
C ASN A 133 -2.24 -7.09 -16.58
N PRO A 134 -2.48 -6.49 -15.42
CA PRO A 134 -3.69 -6.71 -14.62
C PRO A 134 -4.97 -6.16 -15.27
N GLU A 135 -4.86 -5.25 -16.28
CA GLU A 135 -5.98 -4.61 -16.97
C GLU A 135 -6.98 -3.95 -15.99
N ASP A 136 -6.49 -3.03 -15.17
CA ASP A 136 -7.28 -2.38 -14.11
C ASP A 136 -7.26 -0.86 -14.22
N CYS A 137 -8.44 -0.25 -14.27
CA CYS A 137 -8.64 1.19 -14.43
C CYS A 137 -7.92 2.02 -13.36
N LEU A 138 -7.97 1.61 -12.08
CA LEU A 138 -7.38 2.39 -11.01
C LEU A 138 -5.86 2.31 -11.03
N ILE A 139 -5.30 1.13 -11.28
CA ILE A 139 -3.85 0.96 -11.45
C ILE A 139 -3.36 1.77 -12.65
N ASP A 140 -4.08 1.72 -13.77
CA ASP A 140 -3.73 2.48 -14.98
C ASP A 140 -3.77 3.99 -14.73
N TYR A 141 -4.78 4.47 -14.02
CA TYR A 141 -4.90 5.88 -13.66
C TYR A 141 -3.72 6.38 -12.81
N LEU A 142 -3.29 5.58 -11.83
CA LEU A 142 -2.14 5.91 -11.00
C LEU A 142 -0.84 5.95 -11.82
N ILE A 143 -0.66 5.02 -12.76
CA ILE A 143 0.51 5.02 -13.65
C ILE A 143 0.47 6.22 -14.59
N GLN A 144 -0.69 6.52 -15.19
CA GLN A 144 -0.83 7.64 -16.13
C GLN A 144 -0.48 9.00 -15.51
N ALA A 145 -0.62 9.14 -14.19
CA ALA A 145 -0.23 10.37 -13.48
C ALA A 145 1.26 10.74 -13.68
N ARG A 146 2.13 9.76 -13.94
CA ARG A 146 3.56 9.96 -14.22
C ARG A 146 3.98 9.54 -15.64
N HIS A 147 3.13 8.77 -16.32
CA HIS A 147 3.30 8.28 -17.69
C HIS A 147 2.09 8.68 -18.53
N PRO A 148 2.00 9.94 -19.01
CA PRO A 148 0.80 10.46 -19.68
C PRO A 148 0.36 9.66 -20.92
N GLU A 149 1.27 8.91 -21.54
CA GLU A 149 1.00 8.03 -22.67
C GLU A 149 0.38 6.67 -22.27
N TRP A 150 0.28 6.35 -20.96
CA TRP A 150 -0.29 5.10 -20.49
C TRP A 150 -1.81 5.07 -20.71
N GLU A 151 -2.30 4.02 -21.36
CA GLU A 151 -3.73 3.84 -21.63
C GLU A 151 -4.49 3.41 -20.36
N ILE A 152 -5.57 4.12 -20.03
CA ILE A 152 -6.47 3.75 -18.94
C ILE A 152 -7.54 2.80 -19.50
N ARG A 153 -7.55 1.58 -19.02
CA ARG A 153 -8.58 0.58 -19.36
C ARG A 153 -9.81 0.75 -18.48
N LEU A 154 -10.94 0.20 -18.93
CA LEU A 154 -12.23 0.42 -18.26
C LEU A 154 -12.57 -0.62 -17.18
N ASN A 155 -11.79 -1.69 -17.07
CA ASN A 155 -12.05 -2.78 -16.14
C ASN A 155 -11.62 -2.44 -14.72
N TYR A 156 -12.29 -3.03 -13.73
CA TYR A 156 -11.88 -3.06 -12.33
C TYR A 156 -11.80 -4.50 -11.87
N ASN A 157 -10.63 -4.97 -11.46
CA ASN A 157 -10.45 -6.33 -10.94
C ASN A 157 -11.19 -6.53 -9.62
N PHE A 158 -11.29 -5.46 -8.83
CA PHE A 158 -12.07 -5.41 -7.58
C PHE A 158 -13.08 -4.26 -7.63
N PRO A 159 -14.23 -4.43 -8.33
CA PRO A 159 -15.24 -3.38 -8.44
C PRO A 159 -15.76 -2.94 -7.07
N ARG A 160 -15.76 -3.84 -6.11
CA ARG A 160 -15.93 -3.54 -4.69
C ARG A 160 -14.60 -3.83 -3.98
N PRO A 161 -13.96 -2.82 -3.37
CA PRO A 161 -14.44 -1.46 -3.07
C PRO A 161 -14.16 -0.42 -4.17
N TYR A 162 -13.24 -0.69 -5.13
CA TYR A 162 -12.56 0.35 -5.91
C TYR A 162 -13.35 0.90 -7.11
N GLY A 163 -14.38 0.23 -7.61
CA GLY A 163 -15.13 0.68 -8.78
C GLY A 163 -15.81 2.04 -8.65
N PHE A 164 -16.08 2.49 -7.41
CA PHE A 164 -16.64 3.82 -7.18
C PHE A 164 -15.64 4.95 -7.53
N THR A 165 -14.34 4.70 -7.46
CA THR A 165 -13.29 5.69 -7.80
C THR A 165 -13.40 6.19 -9.22
N ARG A 166 -13.98 5.39 -10.14
CA ARG A 166 -14.23 5.81 -11.51
C ARG A 166 -15.00 7.12 -11.60
N LYS A 167 -16.06 7.25 -10.78
CA LYS A 167 -16.86 8.48 -10.75
C LYS A 167 -16.07 9.70 -10.30
N ILE A 168 -15.07 9.50 -9.43
CA ILE A 168 -14.21 10.56 -8.94
C ILE A 168 -13.21 10.95 -10.01
N ILE A 169 -12.62 9.93 -10.68
CA ILE A 169 -11.61 10.11 -11.73
C ILE A 169 -12.20 10.84 -12.95
N GLU A 170 -13.39 10.43 -13.39
CA GLU A 170 -14.08 10.97 -14.56
C GLU A 170 -14.79 12.32 -14.32
N GLU A 171 -14.92 12.79 -13.06
CA GLU A 171 -15.60 14.04 -12.74
C GLU A 171 -14.65 15.23 -12.91
N ASP A 172 -14.96 16.12 -13.85
CA ASP A 172 -14.13 17.30 -14.18
C ASP A 172 -14.30 18.45 -13.19
N ASN A 173 -15.46 18.55 -12.53
CA ASN A 173 -15.70 19.58 -11.53
C ASN A 173 -15.06 19.21 -10.20
N SER A 174 -14.06 19.96 -9.75
CA SER A 174 -13.28 19.66 -8.54
C SER A 174 -14.12 19.62 -7.28
N GLU A 175 -15.16 20.47 -7.13
CA GLU A 175 -16.04 20.42 -5.95
C GLU A 175 -16.90 19.16 -5.93
N GLN A 176 -17.39 18.74 -7.08
CA GLN A 176 -18.19 17.52 -7.20
C GLN A 176 -17.30 16.29 -7.04
N ALA A 177 -16.09 16.27 -7.61
CA ALA A 177 -15.11 15.20 -7.39
C ALA A 177 -14.75 15.05 -5.91
N LEU A 178 -14.53 16.17 -5.20
CA LEU A 178 -14.27 16.17 -3.76
C LEU A 178 -15.46 15.62 -2.95
N LYS A 179 -16.70 15.97 -3.33
CA LYS A 179 -17.91 15.42 -2.71
C LYS A 179 -18.01 13.90 -2.91
N LEU A 180 -17.71 13.41 -4.11
CA LEU A 180 -17.66 11.98 -4.40
C LEU A 180 -16.56 11.27 -3.60
N LEU A 181 -15.38 11.90 -3.45
CA LEU A 181 -14.28 11.36 -2.64
C LEU A 181 -14.66 11.25 -1.16
N LYS A 182 -15.36 12.26 -0.60
CA LYS A 182 -15.93 12.21 0.75
C LYS A 182 -16.95 11.08 0.90
N GLU A 183 -17.81 10.86 -0.11
CA GLU A 183 -18.75 9.74 -0.11
C GLU A 183 -18.00 8.39 -0.18
N TYR A 184 -16.95 8.29 -0.99
CA TYR A 184 -16.12 7.08 -1.09
C TYR A 184 -15.54 6.71 0.27
N LEU A 185 -14.86 7.63 0.93
CA LEU A 185 -14.23 7.42 2.23
C LEU A 185 -15.24 7.01 3.31
N THR A 186 -16.39 7.68 3.36
CA THR A 186 -17.37 7.49 4.47
C THR A 186 -18.33 6.32 4.26
N LYS A 187 -18.64 5.94 3.00
CA LYS A 187 -19.72 5.00 2.72
C LYS A 187 -19.32 3.80 1.87
N LYS A 188 -18.19 3.86 1.16
CA LYS A 188 -17.84 2.83 0.16
C LYS A 188 -16.60 2.06 0.54
N TRP A 189 -15.51 2.75 0.86
CA TRP A 189 -14.20 2.15 1.01
C TRP A 189 -14.17 1.06 2.08
N TYR A 190 -14.45 1.42 3.33
CA TYR A 190 -14.36 0.46 4.44
C TYR A 190 -15.33 -0.72 4.26
N GLN A 191 -16.61 -0.43 4.01
CA GLN A 191 -17.62 -1.47 3.83
C GLN A 191 -17.41 -2.29 2.55
N GLY A 192 -16.78 -1.72 1.54
CA GLY A 192 -16.40 -2.43 0.33
C GLY A 192 -15.33 -3.49 0.58
N ASN A 193 -14.50 -3.31 1.60
CA ASN A 193 -13.43 -4.22 2.01
C ASN A 193 -13.85 -5.28 3.04
N ARG A 194 -15.16 -5.50 3.27
CA ARG A 194 -15.64 -6.44 4.29
C ARG A 194 -15.19 -7.89 4.14
N ASP A 195 -14.70 -8.28 2.97
CA ASP A 195 -14.15 -9.61 2.71
C ASP A 195 -12.62 -9.66 2.88
N ALA A 196 -11.97 -8.52 3.19
CA ALA A 196 -10.54 -8.45 3.45
C ALA A 196 -10.21 -9.06 4.83
N ALA A 197 -9.06 -9.75 4.92
CA ALA A 197 -8.63 -10.38 6.15
C ALA A 197 -8.38 -9.38 7.31
N TRP A 198 -8.15 -8.12 6.99
CA TRP A 198 -7.93 -7.05 7.97
C TRP A 198 -9.23 -6.36 8.43
N TYR A 199 -10.39 -6.64 7.79
CA TYR A 199 -11.65 -5.98 8.12
C TYR A 199 -12.08 -6.31 9.57
N ASP A 200 -12.47 -5.28 10.33
CA ASP A 200 -12.83 -5.37 11.75
C ASP A 200 -11.77 -5.98 12.69
N LEU A 201 -10.50 -6.07 12.24
CA LEU A 201 -9.42 -6.64 13.03
C LEU A 201 -9.21 -5.87 14.35
N HIS A 202 -9.41 -4.55 14.38
CA HIS A 202 -9.37 -3.73 15.59
C HIS A 202 -10.38 -4.17 16.68
N GLN A 203 -11.50 -4.79 16.28
CA GLN A 203 -12.50 -5.34 17.21
C GLN A 203 -12.18 -6.78 17.63
N GLN A 204 -11.59 -7.57 16.73
CA GLN A 204 -11.30 -8.98 16.95
C GLN A 204 -9.96 -9.18 17.66
N ASN A 205 -8.94 -8.47 17.26
CA ASN A 205 -7.59 -8.52 17.82
C ASN A 205 -6.87 -7.19 17.61
N VAL A 206 -7.10 -6.25 18.52
CA VAL A 206 -6.53 -4.89 18.43
C VAL A 206 -5.00 -4.87 18.40
N LYS A 207 -4.32 -5.89 18.93
CA LYS A 207 -2.86 -5.99 18.93
C LYS A 207 -2.28 -6.22 17.52
N ASN A 208 -3.08 -6.82 16.64
CA ASN A 208 -2.69 -7.06 15.24
C ASN A 208 -3.20 -5.96 14.28
N HIS A 209 -3.90 -4.96 14.82
CA HIS A 209 -4.36 -3.84 14.03
C HIS A 209 -3.19 -2.91 13.69
N VAL A 210 -3.01 -2.64 12.41
CA VAL A 210 -1.90 -1.82 11.88
C VAL A 210 -2.37 -0.50 11.25
N GLY A 211 -3.69 -0.26 11.24
CA GLY A 211 -4.34 0.91 10.67
C GLY A 211 -5.09 0.61 9.37
N TYR A 212 -6.07 1.44 9.06
CA TYR A 212 -6.88 1.35 7.85
C TYR A 212 -6.71 2.62 7.02
N TRP A 213 -6.07 2.50 5.85
CA TRP A 213 -5.70 3.65 5.04
C TRP A 213 -6.07 3.47 3.57
N SER A 214 -6.82 4.40 3.03
CA SER A 214 -7.18 4.50 1.61
C SER A 214 -6.12 5.35 0.89
N PHE A 215 -4.94 4.78 0.65
CA PHE A 215 -3.85 5.50 -0.02
C PHE A 215 -4.22 5.92 -1.43
N GLU A 216 -5.02 5.11 -2.13
CA GLU A 216 -5.51 5.43 -3.47
C GLU A 216 -6.41 6.67 -3.49
N SER A 217 -7.20 6.90 -2.42
CA SER A 217 -8.03 8.10 -2.33
C SER A 217 -7.20 9.37 -2.20
N ALA A 218 -6.11 9.30 -1.44
CA ALA A 218 -5.17 10.40 -1.30
C ALA A 218 -4.37 10.64 -2.58
N ALA A 219 -3.95 9.57 -3.27
CA ALA A 219 -3.29 9.69 -4.57
C ALA A 219 -4.22 10.32 -5.61
N ILE A 220 -5.51 9.91 -5.69
CA ILE A 220 -6.50 10.55 -6.56
C ILE A 220 -6.68 12.03 -6.20
N CYS A 221 -6.76 12.35 -4.90
CA CYS A 221 -6.87 13.74 -4.42
C CYS A 221 -5.70 14.58 -4.93
N LYS A 222 -4.46 14.10 -4.78
CA LYS A 222 -3.23 14.77 -5.21
C LYS A 222 -3.19 14.92 -6.74
N ILE A 223 -3.43 13.85 -7.49
CA ILE A 223 -3.40 13.86 -8.98
C ILE A 223 -4.40 14.85 -9.55
N LYS A 224 -5.61 14.93 -8.98
CA LYS A 224 -6.67 15.86 -9.44
C LYS A 224 -6.54 17.27 -8.86
N GLY A 225 -5.58 17.54 -7.98
CA GLY A 225 -5.43 18.84 -7.33
C GLY A 225 -6.66 19.25 -6.51
N LEU A 226 -7.32 18.28 -5.83
CA LEU A 226 -8.49 18.56 -5.01
C LEU A 226 -8.09 19.25 -3.71
N ASP A 227 -8.97 20.09 -3.17
CA ASP A 227 -8.75 20.77 -1.89
C ASP A 227 -8.72 19.77 -0.71
N TYR A 228 -7.57 19.17 -0.48
CA TYR A 228 -7.34 18.17 0.56
C TYR A 228 -7.58 18.71 1.98
N LYS A 229 -7.51 20.04 2.19
CA LYS A 229 -7.77 20.67 3.51
C LYS A 229 -9.17 20.38 4.00
N GLN A 230 -10.11 20.18 3.08
CA GLN A 230 -11.47 19.78 3.41
C GLN A 230 -11.61 18.28 3.77
N LEU A 231 -10.53 17.51 3.72
CA LEU A 231 -10.47 16.09 4.10
C LEU A 231 -9.73 15.86 5.44
N GLU A 232 -9.37 16.93 6.15
CA GLU A 232 -8.80 16.83 7.48
C GLU A 232 -9.78 16.11 8.42
N GLY A 233 -9.29 15.08 9.13
CA GLY A 233 -10.10 14.27 10.05
C GLY A 233 -11.09 13.30 9.38
N PHE A 234 -11.09 13.20 8.04
CA PHE A 234 -11.90 12.17 7.38
C PHE A 234 -11.34 10.76 7.66
N PRO A 235 -12.23 9.78 7.90
CA PRO A 235 -11.78 8.41 8.18
C PRO A 235 -10.99 7.85 7.00
N TYR A 236 -9.97 7.06 7.32
CA TYR A 236 -9.14 6.32 6.34
C TYR A 236 -8.33 7.18 5.37
N PHE A 237 -8.44 8.52 5.43
CA PHE A 237 -7.71 9.42 4.54
C PHE A 237 -6.32 9.72 5.13
N PRO A 238 -5.23 9.39 4.44
CA PRO A 238 -3.87 9.65 4.92
C PRO A 238 -3.48 11.11 4.66
N TYR A 239 -4.07 12.03 5.42
CA TYR A 239 -4.01 13.48 5.24
C TYR A 239 -2.60 14.03 5.12
N ASP A 240 -1.70 13.63 6.03
CA ASP A 240 -0.34 14.17 6.09
C ASP A 240 0.48 13.88 4.82
N LEU A 241 0.19 12.75 4.14
CA LEU A 241 0.89 12.39 2.89
C LEU A 241 0.52 13.31 1.71
N VAL A 242 -0.64 13.95 1.76
CA VAL A 242 -1.03 14.93 0.74
C VAL A 242 -0.50 16.31 1.12
N ALA A 243 -0.58 16.68 2.41
CA ALA A 243 -0.16 17.98 2.93
C ALA A 243 1.35 18.23 2.79
N ASP A 244 2.18 17.21 3.01
CA ASP A 244 3.65 17.32 2.94
C ASP A 244 4.16 17.56 1.52
N GLY A 245 3.45 17.05 0.53
CA GLY A 245 3.80 17.24 -0.88
C GLY A 245 3.67 18.68 -1.39
N GLU A 246 3.05 19.59 -0.63
CA GLU A 246 2.97 21.03 -0.97
C GLU A 246 4.09 21.87 -0.33
N THR A 247 4.86 21.32 0.61
CA THR A 247 5.90 22.08 1.32
C THR A 247 7.27 22.03 0.64
N GLU A 248 7.42 21.24 -0.45
CA GLU A 248 8.69 21.09 -1.19
C GLU A 248 8.73 21.92 -2.50
N GLU A 249 7.73 22.78 -2.79
CA GLU A 249 7.75 23.79 -3.86
C GLU A 249 8.09 25.18 -3.30
#